data_173d36e519190f177aaea12de25e5806
#
_entry.id   173d36e519190f177aaea12de25e5806
#
_cell.length_a   1.000
_cell.length_b   1.000
_cell.length_c   1.000
_cell.angle_alpha   90.00
_cell.angle_beta   90.00
_cell.angle_gamma   90.00
#
_symmetry.space_group_name_H-M   'P 1'
#
loop_
_entity.id
_entity.type
_entity.pdbx_description
1 polymer ?
#
loop_
_entity_poly.entity_id
_entity_poly.type
_entity_poly.pdbx_seq_one_letter_code
_entity_poly.pdbx_strand_id
1 'polypeptide(L)'
;MSETPTVPPIVSSAMKFVLRSPAHGMVSKMVLLITFTGRKSGKTYTTPVDYSQDGDQVTIFSHANWWKNLRGGAPVTLRLRGREVPGLAEPVAEDKQAIAAGLAAHLRKVPSDAKYYGVTFDDQNNPRAEEVEKAAQNAVMIRIQLC
;
A
#
# COMPACT_ATOMS: atom_id res chain seq x y z
N MET A 1 -12.60 -15.97 7.13
CA MET A 1 -11.19 -15.72 7.08
C MET A 1 -10.86 -14.32 7.55
N SER A 2 -10.00 -14.27 8.54
CA SER A 2 -9.66 -13.02 9.20
C SER A 2 -8.85 -12.07 8.31
N GLU A 3 -8.21 -12.61 7.28
CA GLU A 3 -7.35 -11.84 6.41
C GLU A 3 -8.10 -11.24 5.23
N THR A 4 -9.41 -11.11 5.38
CA THR A 4 -10.22 -10.49 4.34
C THR A 4 -9.71 -9.08 4.05
N PRO A 5 -9.51 -8.73 2.79
CA PRO A 5 -9.11 -7.37 2.45
C PRO A 5 -10.13 -6.35 2.96
N THR A 6 -9.66 -5.16 3.26
CA THR A 6 -10.53 -4.08 3.71
C THR A 6 -11.55 -3.67 2.66
N VAL A 7 -11.21 -3.86 1.39
CA VAL A 7 -12.09 -3.51 0.29
C VAL A 7 -13.10 -4.64 0.07
N PRO A 8 -14.40 -4.34 0.00
CA PRO A 8 -15.40 -5.36 -0.28
C PRO A 8 -15.10 -6.07 -1.60
N PRO A 9 -15.41 -7.38 -1.71
CA PRO A 9 -15.09 -8.14 -2.91
C PRO A 9 -15.62 -7.54 -4.20
N ILE A 10 -16.82 -6.98 -4.17
CA ILE A 10 -17.42 -6.40 -5.37
C ILE A 10 -16.66 -5.16 -5.83
N VAL A 11 -16.20 -4.31 -4.89
CA VAL A 11 -15.40 -3.13 -5.21
C VAL A 11 -14.03 -3.56 -5.72
N SER A 12 -13.44 -4.53 -5.08
CA SER A 12 -12.15 -5.06 -5.48
C SER A 12 -12.20 -5.63 -6.91
N SER A 13 -13.25 -6.33 -7.25
CA SER A 13 -13.42 -6.87 -8.61
C SER A 13 -13.56 -5.76 -9.65
N ALA A 14 -14.30 -4.71 -9.33
CA ALA A 14 -14.45 -3.56 -10.22
C ALA A 14 -13.11 -2.88 -10.44
N MET A 15 -12.34 -2.70 -9.38
CA MET A 15 -11.01 -2.07 -9.48
C MET A 15 -10.06 -2.92 -10.31
N LYS A 16 -10.09 -4.23 -10.16
CA LYS A 16 -9.29 -5.14 -10.99
C LYS A 16 -9.61 -4.97 -12.47
N PHE A 17 -10.90 -4.86 -12.79
CA PHE A 17 -11.33 -4.66 -14.16
C PHE A 17 -10.78 -3.35 -14.72
N VAL A 18 -10.90 -2.26 -13.97
CA VAL A 18 -10.40 -0.95 -14.39
C VAL A 18 -8.90 -1.01 -14.66
N LEU A 19 -8.13 -1.62 -13.76
CA LEU A 19 -6.68 -1.68 -13.89
C LEU A 19 -6.21 -2.56 -15.06
N ARG A 20 -7.06 -3.44 -15.55
CA ARG A 20 -6.76 -4.27 -16.71
C ARG A 20 -7.28 -3.69 -18.03
N SER A 21 -8.04 -2.60 -17.95
CA SER A 21 -8.61 -1.94 -19.12
C SER A 21 -7.69 -0.85 -19.64
N PRO A 22 -7.98 -0.27 -20.82
CA PRO A 22 -7.20 0.86 -21.33
C PRO A 22 -7.21 2.07 -20.42
N ALA A 23 -8.17 2.16 -19.50
CA ALA A 23 -8.25 3.25 -18.55
C ALA A 23 -7.24 3.11 -17.39
N HIS A 24 -6.51 2.01 -17.30
CA HIS A 24 -5.58 1.75 -16.20
C HIS A 24 -4.56 2.88 -16.00
N GLY A 25 -4.18 3.56 -17.07
CA GLY A 25 -3.19 4.64 -16.97
C GLY A 25 -3.62 5.80 -16.09
N MET A 26 -4.93 6.02 -15.94
CA MET A 26 -5.45 7.07 -15.08
C MET A 26 -5.47 6.66 -13.61
N VAL A 27 -5.71 5.37 -13.34
CA VAL A 27 -5.86 4.84 -11.99
C VAL A 27 -4.53 4.38 -11.43
N SER A 28 -3.71 3.73 -12.25
CA SER A 28 -2.51 3.03 -11.79
C SER A 28 -1.38 3.97 -11.40
N LYS A 29 -1.53 5.28 -11.56
CA LYS A 29 -0.51 6.23 -11.07
C LYS A 29 -0.39 6.23 -9.55
N MET A 30 -1.49 5.93 -8.85
CA MET A 30 -1.53 5.96 -7.40
C MET A 30 -2.05 4.67 -6.78
N VAL A 31 -2.59 3.77 -7.59
CA VAL A 31 -3.21 2.54 -7.11
C VAL A 31 -2.62 1.36 -7.86
N LEU A 32 -2.29 0.31 -7.13
CA LEU A 32 -1.89 -0.96 -7.72
C LEU A 32 -2.74 -2.08 -7.13
N LEU A 33 -2.70 -3.24 -7.77
CA LEU A 33 -3.28 -4.46 -7.20
C LEU A 33 -2.14 -5.30 -6.64
N ILE A 34 -2.25 -5.67 -5.37
CA ILE A 34 -1.31 -6.60 -4.76
C ILE A 34 -1.99 -7.96 -4.61
N THR A 35 -1.29 -9.00 -5.08
CA THR A 35 -1.75 -10.38 -4.95
C THR A 35 -0.81 -11.11 -4.01
N PHE A 36 -1.36 -11.75 -3.01
CA PHE A 36 -0.61 -12.48 -1.99
C PHE A 36 -1.35 -13.76 -1.60
N THR A 37 -0.65 -14.66 -0.92
CA THR A 37 -1.21 -15.93 -0.47
C THR A 37 -1.54 -15.85 1.02
N GLY A 38 -2.73 -16.30 1.39
CA GLY A 38 -3.13 -16.36 2.80
C GLY A 38 -2.34 -17.43 3.54
N ARG A 39 -1.80 -17.08 4.70
CA ARG A 39 -0.95 -17.99 5.49
C ARG A 39 -1.70 -19.22 5.99
N LYS A 40 -2.97 -19.02 6.36
CA LYS A 40 -3.76 -20.10 6.94
C LYS A 40 -4.51 -20.90 5.90
N SER A 41 -5.07 -20.21 4.89
CA SER A 41 -5.94 -20.84 3.90
C SER A 41 -5.21 -21.34 2.67
N GLY A 42 -4.02 -20.80 2.38
CA GLY A 42 -3.32 -21.07 1.13
C GLY A 42 -3.98 -20.46 -0.10
N LYS A 43 -5.05 -19.70 0.11
CA LYS A 43 -5.76 -19.06 -0.99
C LYS A 43 -5.05 -17.80 -1.45
N THR A 44 -5.25 -17.45 -2.70
CA THR A 44 -4.71 -16.23 -3.29
C THR A 44 -5.72 -15.11 -3.15
N TYR A 45 -5.24 -13.96 -2.69
CA TYR A 45 -6.05 -12.76 -2.50
C TYR A 45 -5.46 -11.62 -3.30
N THR A 46 -6.31 -10.75 -3.83
CA THR A 46 -5.90 -9.56 -4.55
C THR A 46 -6.69 -8.37 -4.03
N THR A 47 -6.00 -7.28 -3.72
CA THR A 47 -6.65 -6.08 -3.22
C THR A 47 -6.00 -4.83 -3.82
N PRO A 48 -6.79 -3.78 -4.10
CA PRO A 48 -6.22 -2.52 -4.54
C PRO A 48 -5.65 -1.75 -3.35
N VAL A 49 -4.51 -1.10 -3.57
CA VAL A 49 -3.86 -0.29 -2.53
C VAL A 49 -3.20 0.92 -3.16
N ASP A 50 -3.12 1.99 -2.38
CA ASP A 50 -2.34 3.15 -2.75
C ASP A 50 -0.86 2.84 -2.54
N TYR A 51 -0.01 3.42 -3.36
CA TYR A 51 1.41 3.16 -3.27
C TYR A 51 2.23 4.39 -3.65
N SER A 52 3.50 4.36 -3.25
CA SER A 52 4.53 5.21 -3.84
C SER A 52 5.69 4.33 -4.25
N GLN A 53 6.47 4.80 -5.20
CA GLN A 53 7.56 4.02 -5.75
C GLN A 53 8.82 4.87 -5.85
N ASP A 54 9.94 4.26 -5.50
CA ASP A 54 11.26 4.87 -5.62
C ASP A 54 12.18 3.80 -6.19
N GLY A 55 12.44 3.91 -7.50
CA GLY A 55 13.23 2.89 -8.20
C GLY A 55 12.53 1.54 -8.15
N ASP A 56 13.23 0.54 -7.63
CA ASP A 56 12.71 -0.83 -7.52
C ASP A 56 11.98 -1.07 -6.19
N GLN A 57 11.76 -0.03 -5.40
CA GLN A 57 11.10 -0.17 -4.12
C GLN A 57 9.72 0.47 -4.15
N VAL A 58 8.71 -0.32 -3.78
CA VAL A 58 7.33 0.13 -3.67
C VAL A 58 6.97 0.16 -2.19
N THR A 59 6.27 1.20 -1.77
CA THR A 59 5.83 1.36 -0.38
C THR A 59 4.32 1.49 -0.34
N ILE A 60 3.70 0.72 0.56
CA ILE A 60 2.27 0.67 0.77
C ILE A 60 2.01 0.86 2.26
N PHE A 61 0.89 1.49 2.61
CA PHE A 61 0.45 1.62 4.00
C PHE A 61 -0.91 0.97 4.15
N SER A 62 -1.11 0.25 5.25
CA SER A 62 -2.36 -0.48 5.49
C SER A 62 -2.80 -0.32 6.93
N HIS A 63 -4.12 -0.29 7.12
CA HIS A 63 -4.75 -0.38 8.44
C HIS A 63 -5.46 -1.71 8.62
N ALA A 64 -5.48 -2.55 7.57
CA ALA A 64 -6.16 -3.84 7.58
C ALA A 64 -5.23 -4.94 8.05
N ASN A 65 -5.81 -6.06 8.43
CA ASN A 65 -5.04 -7.18 8.99
C ASN A 65 -4.38 -8.08 7.95
N TRP A 66 -4.65 -7.87 6.68
CA TRP A 66 -4.11 -8.77 5.65
C TRP A 66 -2.58 -8.77 5.59
N TRP A 67 -1.94 -7.68 6.06
CA TRP A 67 -0.48 -7.59 6.09
C TRP A 67 0.17 -8.72 6.88
N LYS A 68 -0.57 -9.33 7.80
CA LYS A 68 -0.05 -10.42 8.63
C LYS A 68 0.34 -11.64 7.80
N ASN A 69 -0.24 -11.79 6.61
CA ASN A 69 0.13 -12.85 5.69
C ASN A 69 1.52 -12.66 5.10
N LEU A 70 2.10 -11.48 5.27
CA LEU A 70 3.41 -11.14 4.74
C LEU A 70 4.52 -11.18 5.80
N ARG A 71 4.19 -11.53 7.03
CA ARG A 71 5.16 -11.55 8.13
C ARG A 71 6.36 -12.42 7.77
N GLY A 72 7.57 -11.89 8.08
CA GLY A 72 8.80 -12.59 7.78
C GLY A 72 9.25 -12.48 6.34
N GLY A 73 8.53 -11.70 5.55
CA GLY A 73 8.79 -11.57 4.12
C GLY A 73 7.99 -12.58 3.31
N ALA A 74 7.38 -12.14 2.23
CA ALA A 74 6.58 -13.03 1.38
C ALA A 74 6.64 -12.57 -0.07
N PRO A 75 6.64 -13.52 -1.01
CA PRO A 75 6.54 -13.18 -2.42
C PRO A 75 5.12 -12.67 -2.73
N VAL A 76 5.06 -11.63 -3.54
CA VAL A 76 3.79 -11.05 -3.98
C VAL A 76 3.87 -10.77 -5.46
N THR A 77 2.71 -10.54 -6.08
CA THR A 77 2.64 -10.07 -7.45
C THR A 77 1.92 -8.74 -7.44
N LEU A 78 2.49 -7.75 -8.11
CA LEU A 78 1.88 -6.44 -8.22
C LEU A 78 1.39 -6.23 -9.64
N ARG A 79 0.17 -5.72 -9.77
CA ARG A 79 -0.29 -5.18 -11.03
C ARG A 79 -0.03 -3.69 -10.99
N LEU A 80 1.07 -3.29 -11.60
CA LEU A 80 1.62 -1.95 -11.49
C LEU A 80 1.67 -1.33 -12.87
N ARG A 81 0.88 -0.27 -13.06
CA ARG A 81 0.81 0.44 -14.35
C ARG A 81 0.51 -0.49 -15.53
N GLY A 82 -0.42 -1.41 -15.31
CA GLY A 82 -0.85 -2.35 -16.34
C GLY A 82 0.06 -3.55 -16.55
N ARG A 83 1.11 -3.70 -15.73
CA ARG A 83 2.05 -4.81 -15.85
C ARG A 83 2.07 -5.63 -14.57
N GLU A 84 2.23 -6.93 -14.72
CA GLU A 84 2.43 -7.80 -13.57
C GLU A 84 3.92 -7.88 -13.26
N VAL A 85 4.26 -7.55 -12.01
CA VAL A 85 5.65 -7.51 -11.56
C VAL A 85 5.75 -8.30 -10.26
N PRO A 86 6.68 -9.27 -10.18
CA PRO A 86 6.89 -9.97 -8.93
C PRO A 86 7.70 -9.11 -7.95
N GLY A 87 7.49 -9.34 -6.67
CA GLY A 87 8.23 -8.62 -5.64
C GLY A 87 8.29 -9.42 -4.36
N LEU A 88 9.16 -8.97 -3.47
CA LEU A 88 9.27 -9.51 -2.12
C LEU A 88 8.78 -8.46 -1.15
N ALA A 89 7.71 -8.76 -0.44
CA ALA A 89 7.07 -7.83 0.49
C ALA A 89 7.53 -8.09 1.91
N GLU A 90 7.80 -7.01 2.63
CA GLU A 90 8.19 -7.07 4.03
C GLU A 90 7.41 -6.03 4.82
N PRO A 91 6.58 -6.45 5.79
CA PRO A 91 5.83 -5.50 6.60
C PRO A 91 6.68 -4.93 7.72
N VAL A 92 6.47 -3.65 7.99
CA VAL A 92 7.05 -2.93 9.12
C VAL A 92 5.88 -2.48 10.00
N ALA A 93 5.68 -3.15 11.12
CA ALA A 93 4.51 -2.93 11.96
C ALA A 93 4.84 -2.25 13.28
N GLU A 94 6.02 -2.50 13.83
CA GLU A 94 6.36 -2.07 15.19
C GLU A 94 7.27 -0.87 15.25
N ASP A 95 8.09 -0.65 14.23
CA ASP A 95 8.99 0.50 14.17
C ASP A 95 8.22 1.74 13.72
N LYS A 96 7.62 2.42 14.68
CA LYS A 96 6.76 3.58 14.37
C LYS A 96 7.53 4.76 13.81
N GLN A 97 8.81 4.88 14.14
CA GLN A 97 9.64 5.93 13.54
C GLN A 97 9.87 5.67 12.06
N ALA A 98 10.14 4.42 11.69
CA ALA A 98 10.30 4.05 10.29
C ALA A 98 9.00 4.24 9.52
N ILE A 99 7.86 3.89 10.13
CA ILE A 99 6.56 4.09 9.49
C ILE A 99 6.29 5.58 9.28
N ALA A 100 6.56 6.41 10.28
CA ALA A 100 6.34 7.85 10.16
C ALA A 100 7.23 8.45 9.07
N ALA A 101 8.49 8.07 9.01
CA ALA A 101 9.41 8.56 7.98
C ALA A 101 8.94 8.14 6.59
N GLY A 102 8.53 6.88 6.45
CA GLY A 102 8.02 6.37 5.18
C GLY A 102 6.72 7.03 4.76
N LEU A 103 5.84 7.27 5.72
CA LEU A 103 4.57 7.95 5.44
C LEU A 103 4.81 9.39 5.00
N ALA A 104 5.70 10.11 5.65
CA ALA A 104 6.04 11.47 5.24
C ALA A 104 6.58 11.50 3.81
N ALA A 105 7.46 10.56 3.47
CA ALA A 105 8.00 10.45 2.11
C ALA A 105 6.89 10.14 1.10
N HIS A 106 5.99 9.23 1.45
CA HIS A 106 4.85 8.88 0.60
C HIS A 106 3.97 10.11 0.33
N LEU A 107 3.66 10.89 1.38
CA LEU A 107 2.78 12.05 1.24
C LEU A 107 3.44 13.17 0.46
N ARG A 108 4.76 13.25 0.44
CA ARG A 108 5.45 14.20 -0.43
C ARG A 108 5.32 13.82 -1.91
N LYS A 109 5.26 12.53 -2.20
CA LYS A 109 5.08 12.02 -3.58
C LYS A 109 3.63 12.02 -4.00
N VAL A 110 2.71 11.77 -3.05
CA VAL A 110 1.28 11.66 -3.32
C VAL A 110 0.53 12.53 -2.32
N PRO A 111 0.60 13.87 -2.47
CA PRO A 111 -0.01 14.79 -1.50
C PRO A 111 -1.52 14.60 -1.34
N SER A 112 -2.18 14.12 -2.39
CA SER A 112 -3.62 13.90 -2.34
C SER A 112 -4.05 12.83 -1.33
N ASP A 113 -3.11 11.97 -0.90
CA ASP A 113 -3.40 10.93 0.10
C ASP A 113 -3.43 11.48 1.52
N ALA A 114 -2.89 12.67 1.77
CA ALA A 114 -2.76 13.20 3.12
C ALA A 114 -4.09 13.25 3.86
N LYS A 115 -5.18 13.56 3.16
CA LYS A 115 -6.50 13.65 3.78
C LYS A 115 -6.97 12.32 4.36
N TYR A 116 -6.52 11.20 3.81
CA TYR A 116 -6.90 9.87 4.31
C TYR A 116 -6.17 9.52 5.61
N TYR A 117 -5.11 10.23 5.92
CA TYR A 117 -4.32 10.03 7.12
C TYR A 117 -4.50 11.14 8.15
N GLY A 118 -5.34 12.13 7.84
CA GLY A 118 -5.53 13.26 8.73
C GLY A 118 -4.33 14.17 8.81
N VAL A 119 -3.53 14.24 7.74
CA VAL A 119 -2.30 15.02 7.70
C VAL A 119 -2.50 16.26 6.83
N THR A 120 -2.05 17.41 7.33
CA THR A 120 -2.03 18.67 6.59
C THR A 120 -0.59 19.08 6.32
N PHE A 121 -0.41 20.08 5.47
CA PHE A 121 0.91 20.58 5.11
C PHE A 121 1.14 21.94 5.72
N ASP A 122 2.39 22.21 6.11
CA ASP A 122 2.79 23.50 6.65
C ASP A 122 3.05 24.52 5.53
N ASP A 123 3.48 25.74 5.91
CA ASP A 123 3.73 26.81 4.95
C ASP A 123 4.85 26.48 3.94
N GLN A 124 5.71 25.54 4.28
CA GLN A 124 6.79 25.11 3.41
C GLN A 124 6.40 23.88 2.60
N ASN A 125 5.13 23.51 2.65
CA ASN A 125 4.58 22.39 1.91
C ASN A 125 5.14 21.03 2.36
N ASN A 126 5.45 20.93 3.65
CA ASN A 126 5.85 19.66 4.27
C ASN A 126 4.70 19.08 5.09
N PRO A 127 4.54 17.76 5.10
CA PRO A 127 3.55 17.13 6.00
C PRO A 127 3.91 17.48 7.45
N ARG A 128 2.90 17.84 8.25
CA ARG A 128 3.15 18.20 9.64
C ARG A 128 3.59 16.98 10.44
N ALA A 129 4.77 17.06 11.06
CA ALA A 129 5.43 15.94 11.70
C ALA A 129 4.57 15.28 12.78
N GLU A 130 3.92 16.08 13.63
CA GLU A 130 3.09 15.52 14.71
C GLU A 130 1.87 14.79 14.18
N GLU A 131 1.33 15.22 13.05
CA GLU A 131 0.20 14.54 12.43
C GLU A 131 0.61 13.25 11.75
N VAL A 132 1.79 13.25 11.13
CA VAL A 132 2.35 12.05 10.53
C VAL A 132 2.65 11.00 11.60
N GLU A 133 3.24 11.40 12.73
CA GLU A 133 3.53 10.49 13.82
C GLU A 133 2.27 9.87 14.39
N LYS A 134 1.21 10.68 14.53
CA LYS A 134 -0.06 10.18 15.01
C LYS A 134 -0.67 9.15 14.05
N ALA A 135 -0.63 9.43 12.76
CA ALA A 135 -1.13 8.50 11.74
C ALA A 135 -0.32 7.21 11.73
N ALA A 136 0.98 7.30 11.94
CA ALA A 136 1.86 6.12 11.94
C ALA A 136 1.55 5.14 13.07
N GLN A 137 0.96 5.60 14.18
CA GLN A 137 0.61 4.71 15.28
C GLN A 137 -0.37 3.63 14.87
N ASN A 138 -1.23 3.91 13.89
CA ASN A 138 -2.29 3.00 13.47
C ASN A 138 -2.03 2.40 12.10
N ALA A 139 -0.86 2.59 11.53
CA ALA A 139 -0.55 2.12 10.19
C ALA A 139 0.54 1.06 10.22
N VAL A 140 0.51 0.19 9.22
CA VAL A 140 1.60 -0.75 8.93
C VAL A 140 2.16 -0.37 7.58
N MET A 141 3.47 -0.26 7.49
CA MET A 141 4.15 0.01 6.23
C MET A 141 4.60 -1.30 5.61
N ILE A 142 4.32 -1.48 4.33
CA ILE A 142 4.77 -2.66 3.60
C ILE A 142 5.74 -2.19 2.54
N ARG A 143 6.97 -2.65 2.64
CA ARG A 143 7.99 -2.39 1.64
C ARG A 143 8.07 -3.57 0.70
N ILE A 144 8.08 -3.28 -0.59
CA ILE A 144 8.13 -4.33 -1.60
C ILE A 144 9.33 -4.05 -2.50
N GLN A 145 10.27 -5.00 -2.51
CA GLN A 145 11.39 -4.95 -3.42
C GLN A 145 11.00 -5.66 -4.70
N LEU A 146 11.00 -4.92 -5.80
CA LEU A 146 10.68 -5.52 -7.10
C LEU A 146 11.82 -6.41 -7.56
N CYS A 147 11.47 -7.51 -8.17
CA CYS A 147 12.45 -8.49 -8.68
C CYS A 147 12.89 -8.18 -10.09
#